data_f568bd152410d109d0e91c87ebb51190
#
_entry.id   f568bd152410d109d0e91c87ebb51190
#
_cell.length_a   1.000
_cell.length_b   1.000
_cell.length_c   1.000
_cell.angle_alpha   90.00
_cell.angle_beta   90.00
_cell.angle_gamma   90.00
#
_symmetry.space_group_name_H-M   'P 1'
#
loop_
_entity.id
_entity.type
_entity.pdbx_description
1 polymer ?
#
loop_
_entity_poly.entity_id
_entity_poly.type
_entity_poly.pdbx_seq_one_letter_code
_entity_poly.pdbx_strand_id
1 'polypeptide(L)'
;MRVKAAVLREMGLPAPYAQSLPLSIEEVVLAPPGPGEVRVRVRAAGLCHSDLSVVNGDRAWPMPIVLGHEAAAEVVEIGPGGSDLAIGDPVVLIFRPTCGACLSCSTGRPALCGPGGDANGAGSLLGGYRRLQAAGGRSGVGAAPDGVL
;
A
#
# COMPACT_ATOMS: atom_id res chain seq x y z
N MET A 1 -6.68 -3.87 -13.67
CA MET A 1 -7.54 -5.03 -13.33
C MET A 1 -8.49 -4.67 -12.20
N ARG A 2 -9.55 -5.48 -11.95
CA ARG A 2 -10.43 -5.29 -10.79
C ARG A 2 -10.06 -6.26 -9.69
N VAL A 3 -10.01 -5.77 -8.47
CA VAL A 3 -9.67 -6.56 -7.27
C VAL A 3 -10.61 -6.20 -6.13
N LYS A 4 -10.86 -7.14 -5.21
CA LYS A 4 -11.60 -6.85 -3.98
C LYS A 4 -10.64 -6.32 -2.91
N ALA A 5 -11.04 -5.26 -2.21
CA ALA A 5 -10.25 -4.68 -1.15
C ALA A 5 -11.12 -4.22 0.02
N ALA A 6 -10.55 -4.22 1.22
CA ALA A 6 -11.15 -3.59 2.39
C ALA A 6 -10.83 -2.10 2.37
N VAL A 7 -11.82 -1.28 2.10
CA VAL A 7 -11.68 0.18 1.94
C VAL A 7 -12.16 0.89 3.21
N LEU A 8 -11.31 1.75 3.75
CA LEU A 8 -11.67 2.73 4.77
C LEU A 8 -12.02 4.05 4.07
N ARG A 9 -13.25 4.52 4.25
CA ARG A 9 -13.72 5.78 3.64
C ARG A 9 -13.70 6.94 4.60
N GLU A 10 -13.88 6.64 5.89
CA GLU A 10 -13.93 7.62 6.98
C GLU A 10 -13.26 7.04 8.21
N MET A 11 -12.47 7.88 8.90
CA MET A 11 -11.80 7.54 10.15
C MET A 11 -12.66 7.92 11.36
N GLY A 12 -12.41 7.29 12.51
CA GLY A 12 -12.97 7.70 13.79
C GLY A 12 -14.42 7.29 14.00
N LEU A 13 -14.95 6.32 13.27
CA LEU A 13 -16.25 5.73 13.58
C LEU A 13 -16.21 5.08 14.98
N PRO A 14 -17.32 5.15 15.76
CA PRO A 14 -17.33 4.70 17.14
C PRO A 14 -17.18 3.18 17.25
N ALA A 15 -16.49 2.73 18.29
CA ALA A 15 -16.53 1.33 18.70
C ALA A 15 -17.92 0.97 19.31
N PRO A 16 -18.34 -0.29 19.27
CA PRO A 16 -17.62 -1.45 18.74
C PRO A 16 -17.68 -1.54 17.21
N TYR A 17 -16.56 -1.82 16.57
CA TYR A 17 -16.45 -1.85 15.11
C TYR A 17 -17.27 -2.95 14.42
N ALA A 18 -17.71 -3.95 15.16
CA ALA A 18 -18.69 -4.92 14.69
C ALA A 18 -20.07 -4.28 14.37
N GLN A 19 -20.35 -3.10 14.90
CA GLN A 19 -21.60 -2.34 14.65
C GLN A 19 -21.35 -1.19 13.67
N SER A 20 -20.29 -0.42 13.84
CA SER A 20 -19.98 0.74 12.99
C SER A 20 -19.42 0.38 11.62
N LEU A 21 -18.83 -0.83 11.47
CA LEU A 21 -18.31 -1.40 10.23
C LEU A 21 -17.46 -0.39 9.42
N PRO A 22 -16.34 0.12 9.97
CA PRO A 22 -15.56 1.17 9.34
C PRO A 22 -14.94 0.76 8.00
N LEU A 23 -14.77 -0.54 7.76
CA LEU A 23 -14.24 -1.08 6.51
C LEU A 23 -15.36 -1.67 5.66
N SER A 24 -15.39 -1.31 4.38
CA SER A 24 -16.27 -1.92 3.38
C SER A 24 -15.45 -2.77 2.39
N ILE A 25 -15.98 -3.95 2.03
CA ILE A 25 -15.37 -4.77 0.99
C ILE A 25 -15.89 -4.28 -0.36
N GLU A 26 -15.00 -3.69 -1.14
CA GLU A 26 -15.34 -3.06 -2.41
C GLU A 26 -14.51 -3.65 -3.56
N GLU A 27 -15.06 -3.56 -4.77
CA GLU A 27 -14.29 -3.75 -5.98
C GLU A 27 -13.55 -2.46 -6.33
N VAL A 28 -12.23 -2.53 -6.41
CA VAL A 28 -11.37 -1.40 -6.77
C VAL A 28 -10.61 -1.69 -8.06
N VAL A 29 -10.21 -0.66 -8.77
CA VAL A 29 -9.39 -0.79 -9.97
C VAL A 29 -7.92 -0.64 -9.59
N LEU A 30 -7.13 -1.70 -9.84
CA LEU A 30 -5.68 -1.68 -9.73
C LEU A 30 -5.08 -1.36 -11.10
N ALA A 31 -4.36 -0.25 -11.20
CA ALA A 31 -3.64 0.12 -12.41
C ALA A 31 -2.46 -0.84 -12.68
N PRO A 32 -1.97 -0.94 -13.92
CA PRO A 32 -0.74 -1.68 -14.20
C PRO A 32 0.46 -1.04 -13.47
N PRO A 33 1.52 -1.82 -13.20
CA PRO A 33 2.75 -1.29 -12.63
C PRO A 33 3.42 -0.32 -13.60
N GLY A 34 3.95 0.79 -13.07
CA GLY A 34 4.73 1.76 -13.80
C GLY A 34 6.23 1.43 -13.82
N PRO A 35 7.08 2.34 -14.33
CA PRO A 35 8.53 2.15 -14.32
C PRO A 35 9.07 1.93 -12.89
N GLY A 36 9.87 0.87 -12.71
CA GLY A 36 10.45 0.49 -11.41
C GLY A 36 9.46 -0.08 -10.41
N GLU A 37 8.24 -0.39 -10.82
CA GLU A 37 7.21 -1.03 -9.99
C GLU A 37 6.97 -2.47 -10.41
N VAL A 38 6.53 -3.29 -9.48
CA VAL A 38 6.09 -4.66 -9.74
C VAL A 38 4.66 -4.85 -9.21
N ARG A 39 3.88 -5.71 -9.85
CA ARG A 39 2.64 -6.20 -9.29
C ARG A 39 2.88 -7.55 -8.62
N VAL A 40 2.30 -7.71 -7.44
CA VAL A 40 2.46 -8.90 -6.64
C VAL A 40 1.10 -9.54 -6.35
N ARG A 41 1.09 -10.86 -6.19
CA ARG A 41 -0.03 -11.62 -5.66
C ARG A 41 0.21 -11.90 -4.18
N VAL A 42 -0.62 -11.33 -3.32
CA VAL A 42 -0.55 -11.54 -1.88
C VAL A 42 -0.87 -13.00 -1.55
N ARG A 43 -0.02 -13.63 -0.76
CA ARG A 43 -0.16 -15.01 -0.27
C ARG A 43 -0.59 -15.04 1.20
N ALA A 44 -0.11 -14.08 1.99
CA ALA A 44 -0.50 -13.89 3.37
C ALA A 44 -0.38 -12.40 3.72
N ALA A 45 -1.28 -11.89 4.55
CA ALA A 45 -1.24 -10.52 5.05
C ALA A 45 -1.41 -10.50 6.57
N GLY A 46 -0.66 -9.62 7.23
CA GLY A 46 -0.77 -9.31 8.65
C GLY A 46 -1.67 -8.10 8.90
N LEU A 47 -2.09 -7.96 10.15
CA LEU A 47 -2.76 -6.76 10.66
C LEU A 47 -1.85 -6.10 11.67
N CYS A 48 -1.49 -4.85 11.43
CA CYS A 48 -0.69 -4.03 12.33
C CYS A 48 -1.58 -3.12 13.17
N HIS A 49 -1.15 -2.83 14.39
CA HIS A 49 -1.86 -1.84 15.22
C HIS A 49 -1.89 -0.44 14.58
N SER A 50 -0.95 -0.12 13.70
CA SER A 50 -0.96 1.14 12.95
C SER A 50 -2.14 1.25 11.97
N ASP A 51 -2.67 0.14 11.45
CA ASP A 51 -3.91 0.15 10.66
C ASP A 51 -5.10 0.53 11.55
N LEU A 52 -5.16 0.00 12.77
CA LEU A 52 -6.18 0.36 13.75
C LEU A 52 -6.09 1.84 14.13
N SER A 53 -4.87 2.40 14.26
CA SER A 53 -4.68 3.82 14.55
C SER A 53 -5.19 4.74 13.43
N VAL A 54 -5.27 4.26 12.20
CA VAL A 54 -5.93 4.99 11.10
C VAL A 54 -7.44 4.83 11.19
N VAL A 55 -7.94 3.63 11.48
CA VAL A 55 -9.39 3.35 11.59
C VAL A 55 -10.02 4.19 12.71
N ASN A 56 -9.39 4.26 13.88
CA ASN A 56 -9.92 4.99 15.04
C ASN A 56 -9.66 6.51 15.01
N GLY A 57 -8.89 7.00 14.00
CA GLY A 57 -8.63 8.43 13.83
C GLY A 57 -7.44 8.98 14.60
N ASP A 58 -6.69 8.16 15.36
CA ASP A 58 -5.48 8.58 16.08
C ASP A 58 -4.36 8.99 15.11
N ARG A 59 -4.39 8.46 13.91
CA ARG A 59 -3.41 8.75 12.87
C ARG A 59 -4.13 9.19 11.58
N ALA A 60 -4.07 10.49 11.29
CA ALA A 60 -4.64 11.05 10.08
C ALA A 60 -3.95 10.50 8.81
N TRP A 61 -4.74 10.13 7.82
CA TRP A 61 -4.27 9.62 6.54
C TRP A 61 -5.19 10.08 5.41
N PRO A 62 -4.67 10.23 4.16
CA PRO A 62 -5.53 10.56 3.01
C PRO A 62 -6.60 9.49 2.76
N MET A 63 -7.87 9.90 2.70
CA MET A 63 -9.01 9.04 2.44
C MET A 63 -9.48 9.13 0.98
N PRO A 64 -10.16 8.12 0.43
CA PRO A 64 -10.29 6.76 0.96
C PRO A 64 -8.97 5.98 0.87
N ILE A 65 -8.80 4.96 1.71
CA ILE A 65 -7.59 4.13 1.73
C ILE A 65 -7.93 2.64 1.79
N VAL A 66 -7.12 1.82 1.14
CA VAL A 66 -7.04 0.38 1.39
C VAL A 66 -5.92 0.16 2.40
N LEU A 67 -6.26 -0.32 3.58
CA LEU A 67 -5.31 -0.58 4.66
C LEU A 67 -4.58 -1.92 4.47
N GLY A 68 -3.46 -2.05 5.15
CA GLY A 68 -2.57 -3.21 5.12
C GLY A 68 -1.22 -2.85 4.48
N HIS A 69 -0.14 -3.23 5.13
CA HIS A 69 1.23 -2.95 4.70
C HIS A 69 2.21 -4.08 5.07
N GLU A 70 1.70 -5.14 5.68
CA GLU A 70 2.46 -6.33 6.04
C GLU A 70 1.95 -7.51 5.23
N ALA A 71 2.70 -7.96 4.24
CA ALA A 71 2.29 -9.08 3.42
C ALA A 71 3.49 -9.86 2.88
N ALA A 72 3.31 -11.18 2.73
CA ALA A 72 4.14 -12.03 1.91
C ALA A 72 3.43 -12.25 0.57
N ALA A 73 4.17 -12.13 -0.52
CA ALA A 73 3.60 -12.12 -1.87
C ALA A 73 4.56 -12.74 -2.89
N GLU A 74 4.08 -12.88 -4.11
CA GLU A 74 4.83 -13.37 -5.27
C GLU A 74 4.72 -12.35 -6.40
N VAL A 75 5.81 -12.03 -7.07
CA VAL A 75 5.83 -11.15 -8.24
C VAL A 75 5.08 -11.80 -9.40
N VAL A 76 4.09 -11.08 -9.97
CA VAL A 76 3.28 -11.57 -11.09
C VAL A 76 3.37 -10.70 -12.34
N GLU A 77 3.87 -9.48 -12.21
CA GLU A 77 4.07 -8.56 -13.35
C GLU A 77 5.16 -7.55 -13.00
N ILE A 78 5.95 -7.18 -13.99
CA ILE A 78 7.02 -6.20 -13.87
C ILE A 78 6.69 -5.01 -14.78
N GLY A 79 6.79 -3.80 -14.24
CA GLY A 79 6.56 -2.58 -15.00
C GLY A 79 7.65 -2.29 -16.04
N PRO A 80 7.44 -1.28 -16.90
CA PRO A 80 8.40 -0.89 -17.92
C PRO A 80 9.78 -0.55 -17.33
N GLY A 81 10.84 -0.90 -18.06
CA GLY A 81 12.23 -0.66 -17.63
C GLY A 81 12.85 -1.80 -16.81
N GLY A 82 12.05 -2.82 -16.47
CA GLY A 82 12.55 -3.98 -15.72
C GLY A 82 12.65 -3.76 -14.20
N SER A 83 13.17 -4.75 -13.54
CA SER A 83 13.38 -4.81 -12.08
C SER A 83 14.51 -5.80 -11.81
N ASP A 84 15.14 -5.71 -10.65
CA ASP A 84 16.04 -6.75 -10.14
C ASP A 84 15.30 -8.02 -9.70
N LEU A 85 13.94 -7.95 -9.65
CA LEU A 85 13.06 -9.06 -9.35
C LEU A 85 12.60 -9.77 -10.62
N ALA A 86 12.37 -11.08 -10.52
CA ALA A 86 11.78 -11.92 -11.59
C ALA A 86 10.33 -12.28 -11.26
N ILE A 87 9.54 -12.59 -12.30
CA ILE A 87 8.20 -13.17 -12.11
C ILE A 87 8.34 -14.51 -11.39
N GLY A 88 7.55 -14.71 -10.33
CA GLY A 88 7.60 -15.86 -9.45
C GLY A 88 8.43 -15.65 -8.18
N ASP A 89 9.19 -14.56 -8.07
CA ASP A 89 9.98 -14.29 -6.87
C ASP A 89 9.08 -14.09 -5.64
N PRO A 90 9.41 -14.72 -4.50
CA PRO A 90 8.78 -14.43 -3.23
C PRO A 90 9.28 -13.10 -2.67
N VAL A 91 8.37 -12.26 -2.22
CA VAL A 91 8.67 -10.93 -1.67
C VAL A 91 7.90 -10.66 -0.39
N VAL A 92 8.45 -9.78 0.44
CA VAL A 92 7.79 -9.26 1.64
C VAL A 92 7.59 -7.77 1.49
N LEU A 93 6.36 -7.32 1.74
CA LEU A 93 6.01 -5.90 1.71
C LEU A 93 6.40 -5.22 3.01
N ILE A 94 6.95 -4.01 2.88
CA ILE A 94 7.27 -3.14 4.03
C ILE A 94 6.51 -1.83 3.90
N PHE A 95 6.19 -1.21 5.04
CA PHE A 95 5.33 -0.01 5.09
C PHE A 95 5.98 1.25 4.51
N ARG A 96 7.32 1.32 4.44
CA ARG A 96 8.04 2.50 3.95
C ARG A 96 8.83 2.15 2.70
N PRO A 97 8.48 2.69 1.54
CA PRO A 97 9.30 2.54 0.35
C PRO A 97 10.66 3.22 0.52
N THR A 98 11.69 2.72 -0.16
CA THR A 98 13.05 3.23 -0.08
C THR A 98 13.56 3.64 -1.45
N CYS A 99 14.14 4.84 -1.57
CA CYS A 99 14.61 5.35 -2.87
C CYS A 99 15.99 4.81 -3.29
N GLY A 100 16.71 4.16 -2.38
CA GLY A 100 18.06 3.63 -2.63
C GLY A 100 19.19 4.68 -2.69
N ALA A 101 18.89 5.95 -2.96
CA ALA A 101 19.88 6.96 -3.33
C ALA A 101 20.10 8.08 -2.29
N CYS A 102 19.14 8.33 -1.37
CA CYS A 102 19.32 9.37 -0.37
C CYS A 102 20.37 8.99 0.68
N LEU A 103 20.85 9.96 1.45
CA LEU A 103 21.89 9.74 2.46
C LEU A 103 21.54 8.59 3.41
N SER A 104 20.30 8.52 3.90
CA SER A 104 19.87 7.42 4.77
C SER A 104 19.98 6.06 4.09
N CYS A 105 19.58 5.94 2.83
CA CYS A 105 19.69 4.69 2.08
C CYS A 105 21.14 4.31 1.81
N SER A 106 21.97 5.26 1.36
CA SER A 106 23.38 5.00 1.01
C SER A 106 24.26 4.68 2.23
N THR A 107 23.82 5.07 3.44
CA THR A 107 24.50 4.78 4.71
C THR A 107 23.92 3.56 5.45
N GLY A 108 23.10 2.72 4.78
CA GLY A 108 22.54 1.49 5.36
C GLY A 108 21.37 1.70 6.33
N ARG A 109 20.69 2.85 6.27
CA ARG A 109 19.52 3.19 7.09
C ARG A 109 18.25 3.43 6.25
N PRO A 110 17.85 2.48 5.38
CA PRO A 110 16.72 2.68 4.45
C PRO A 110 15.39 2.95 5.17
N ALA A 111 15.20 2.48 6.38
CA ALA A 111 14.01 2.78 7.19
C ALA A 111 13.83 4.29 7.49
N LEU A 112 14.89 5.09 7.36
CA LEU A 112 14.86 6.54 7.51
C LEU A 112 14.84 7.29 6.17
N CYS A 113 14.46 6.61 5.08
CA CYS A 113 14.36 7.22 3.76
C CYS A 113 13.39 8.41 3.76
N GLY A 114 13.90 9.62 3.52
CA GLY A 114 13.08 10.85 3.44
C GLY A 114 12.07 10.78 2.30
N PRO A 115 12.51 10.62 1.03
CA PRO A 115 11.58 10.47 -0.10
C PRO A 115 10.54 9.37 0.09
N GLY A 116 10.91 8.25 0.70
CA GLY A 116 9.98 7.17 1.04
C GLY A 116 8.98 7.55 2.11
N GLY A 117 9.41 8.33 3.11
CA GLY A 117 8.53 8.88 4.14
C GLY A 117 7.50 9.84 3.57
N ASP A 118 7.94 10.74 2.69
CA ASP A 118 7.08 11.74 2.04
C ASP A 118 6.04 11.05 1.12
N ALA A 119 6.47 10.09 0.31
CA ALA A 119 5.58 9.30 -0.54
C ALA A 119 4.54 8.53 0.29
N ASN A 120 4.99 7.86 1.36
CA ASN A 120 4.10 7.14 2.27
C ASN A 120 3.08 8.09 2.90
N GLY A 121 3.49 9.24 3.46
CA GLY A 121 2.60 10.25 4.03
C GLY A 121 1.60 10.84 3.03
N ALA A 122 1.97 10.92 1.75
CA ALA A 122 1.07 11.31 0.67
C ALA A 122 0.13 10.19 0.21
N GLY A 123 0.27 8.97 0.71
CA GLY A 123 -0.47 7.79 0.26
C GLY A 123 -0.15 7.43 -1.20
N SER A 124 1.12 7.51 -1.58
CA SER A 124 1.58 7.24 -2.94
C SER A 124 2.82 6.34 -2.94
N LEU A 125 3.15 5.79 -4.11
CA LEU A 125 4.45 5.17 -4.38
C LEU A 125 5.52 6.26 -4.58
N LEU A 126 6.81 5.87 -4.61
CA LEU A 126 7.96 6.79 -4.76
C LEU A 126 7.85 7.70 -5.99
N GLY A 127 7.26 7.23 -7.08
CA GLY A 127 6.97 8.01 -8.28
C GLY A 127 5.78 8.98 -8.16
N GLY A 128 5.19 9.14 -6.97
CA GLY A 128 4.01 9.99 -6.75
C GLY A 128 2.69 9.39 -7.26
N TYR A 129 2.71 8.16 -7.74
CA TYR A 129 1.52 7.50 -8.31
C TYR A 129 0.70 6.78 -7.24
N ARG A 130 -0.61 6.80 -7.43
CA ARG A 130 -1.57 6.00 -6.67
C ARG A 130 -2.16 4.97 -7.61
N ARG A 131 -1.99 3.69 -7.29
CA ARG A 131 -2.35 2.59 -8.20
C ARG A 131 -3.73 2.00 -7.94
N LEU A 132 -4.32 2.26 -6.77
CA LEU A 132 -5.68 1.83 -6.44
C LEU A 132 -6.66 2.98 -6.63
N GLN A 133 -7.80 2.69 -7.26
CA GLN A 133 -8.90 3.63 -7.48
C GLN A 133 -10.20 2.99 -7.00
N ALA A 134 -10.74 3.49 -5.90
CA ALA A 134 -12.09 3.16 -5.44
C ALA A 134 -13.15 4.00 -6.19
N ALA A 135 -14.40 3.55 -6.23
CA ALA A 135 -15.50 4.34 -6.76
C ALA A 135 -15.61 5.66 -5.99
N GLY A 136 -15.50 6.79 -6.72
CA GLY A 136 -15.60 8.14 -6.16
C GLY A 136 -14.28 8.78 -5.72
N GLY A 137 -13.11 8.20 -5.98
CA GLY A 137 -11.85 8.85 -5.63
C GLY A 137 -10.59 8.00 -5.84
N ARG A 138 -9.43 8.60 -5.57
CA ARG A 138 -8.14 7.91 -5.56
C ARG A 138 -7.92 7.35 -4.16
N SER A 139 -7.71 6.06 -4.04
CA SER A 139 -7.29 5.44 -2.78
C SER A 139 -5.76 5.48 -2.64
N GLY A 140 -5.30 5.51 -1.40
CA GLY A 140 -3.89 5.38 -1.07
C GLY A 140 -3.33 3.97 -1.29
N VAL A 141 -2.07 3.80 -1.00
CA VAL A 141 -1.37 2.50 -1.05
C VAL A 141 -1.88 1.60 0.07
N GLY A 142 -2.23 0.38 -0.27
CA GLY A 142 -2.57 -0.66 0.69
C GLY A 142 -2.34 -2.04 0.07
N ALA A 143 -2.21 -3.06 0.91
CA ALA A 143 -2.10 -4.44 0.45
C ALA A 143 -3.48 -4.96 0.03
N ALA A 144 -3.85 -4.72 -1.22
CA ALA A 144 -4.94 -5.48 -1.84
C ALA A 144 -4.45 -6.92 -2.14
N PRO A 145 -5.35 -7.89 -2.33
CA PRO A 145 -4.97 -9.29 -2.65
C PRO A 145 -4.02 -9.43 -3.85
N ASP A 146 -4.05 -8.44 -4.75
CA ASP A 146 -3.06 -8.26 -5.82
C ASP A 146 -2.56 -6.81 -5.74
N GLY A 147 -1.46 -6.59 -5.02
CA GLY A 147 -0.87 -5.26 -4.80
C GLY A 147 0.18 -4.87 -5.84
N VAL A 148 0.46 -3.58 -5.98
CA VAL A 148 1.62 -3.04 -6.71
C VAL A 148 2.61 -2.48 -5.71
N LEU A 149 3.87 -2.87 -5.87
CA LEU A 149 5.02 -2.38 -5.10
C LEU A 149 5.88 -1.45 -5.94
#